data_2c48ab50441c159c419785fd8e21bcfd
#
_entry.id   2c48ab50441c159c419785fd8e21bcfd
#
_cell.length_a   1.000
_cell.length_b   1.000
_cell.length_c   1.000
_cell.angle_alpha   90.00
_cell.angle_beta   90.00
_cell.angle_gamma   90.00
#
_symmetry.space_group_name_H-M   'P 1'
#
loop_
_entity.id
_entity.type
_entity.pdbx_description
1 polymer ?
#
loop_
_entity_poly.entity_id
_entity_poly.type
_entity_poly.pdbx_seq_one_letter_code
_entity_poly.pdbx_strand_id
1 'polypeptide(L)' 'MAVFSKKTCEQKLATWMAAEEAIATGQRYQIGTRMLTRADLKAVREEMEYWAGELAKAEAEETRNGRNRIFRFIPLG' A
#
# COMPACT_ATOMS: atom_id res chain seq x y z
N MET A 1 2.39 0.99 -16.51
CA MET A 1 2.25 2.33 -15.94
C MET A 1 1.42 2.29 -14.66
N ALA A 2 1.87 2.98 -13.64
CA ALA A 2 1.13 3.02 -12.38
C ALA A 2 -0.11 3.91 -12.52
N VAL A 3 -1.24 3.42 -12.01
CA VAL A 3 -2.50 4.17 -12.07
C VAL A 3 -2.55 5.22 -10.96
N PHE A 4 -1.95 4.90 -9.82
CA PHE A 4 -1.99 5.76 -8.65
C PHE A 4 -0.61 6.32 -8.33
N SER A 5 -0.57 7.52 -7.75
CA SER A 5 0.69 8.10 -7.31
C SER A 5 1.26 7.30 -6.14
N LYS A 6 2.57 7.43 -5.93
CA LYS A 6 3.22 6.76 -4.81
C LYS A 6 2.59 7.15 -3.49
N LYS A 7 2.31 8.45 -3.31
CA LYS A 7 1.72 8.93 -2.07
C LYS A 7 0.35 8.33 -1.82
N THR A 8 -0.47 8.24 -2.87
CA THR A 8 -1.79 7.63 -2.76
C THR A 8 -1.66 6.17 -2.34
N CYS A 9 -0.75 5.44 -2.97
CA CYS A 9 -0.55 4.03 -2.65
C CYS A 9 -0.11 3.85 -1.20
N GLU A 10 0.80 4.71 -0.74
CA GLU A 10 1.26 4.65 0.64
C GLU A 10 0.13 4.90 1.63
N GLN A 11 -0.73 5.88 1.34
CA GLN A 11 -1.85 6.19 2.20
C GLN A 11 -2.86 5.05 2.25
N LYS A 12 -3.17 4.48 1.10
CA LYS A 12 -4.11 3.36 1.04
C LYS A 12 -3.56 2.14 1.75
N LEU A 13 -2.30 1.82 1.49
CA LEU A 13 -1.68 0.68 2.13
C LEU A 13 -1.67 0.85 3.65
N ALA A 14 -1.32 2.05 4.14
CA ALA A 14 -1.29 2.30 5.57
C ALA A 14 -2.68 2.11 6.20
N THR A 15 -3.73 2.58 5.50
CA THR A 15 -5.09 2.42 5.99
C THR A 15 -5.46 0.95 6.14
N TRP A 16 -5.15 0.15 5.11
CA TRP A 16 -5.49 -1.27 5.14
C TRP A 16 -4.64 -2.05 6.13
N MET A 17 -3.38 -1.65 6.32
CA MET A 17 -2.53 -2.29 7.33
C MET A 17 -3.06 -2.03 8.74
N ALA A 18 -3.51 -0.80 9.00
CA ALA A 18 -4.09 -0.47 10.30
C ALA A 18 -5.38 -1.27 10.53
N ALA A 19 -6.18 -1.44 9.46
CA ALA A 19 -7.40 -2.22 9.55
C ALA A 19 -7.08 -3.68 9.85
N GLU A 20 -6.09 -4.24 9.17
CA GLU A 20 -5.71 -5.63 9.38
C GLU A 20 -5.27 -5.87 10.83
N GLU A 21 -4.45 -4.97 11.35
CA GLU A 21 -3.97 -5.10 12.72
C GLU A 21 -5.12 -5.05 13.72
N ALA A 22 -6.05 -4.12 13.52
CA ALA A 22 -7.18 -3.97 14.43
C ALA A 22 -8.08 -5.21 14.42
N ILE A 23 -8.48 -5.67 13.23
CA ILE A 23 -9.42 -6.77 13.17
C ILE A 23 -8.77 -8.11 13.49
N ALA A 24 -7.46 -8.24 13.28
CA ALA A 24 -6.76 -9.46 13.65
C ALA A 24 -6.73 -9.65 15.17
N THR A 25 -6.79 -8.55 15.93
CA THR A 25 -6.84 -8.60 17.39
C THR A 25 -8.27 -8.64 17.92
N GLY A 26 -9.26 -8.78 17.03
CA GLY A 26 -10.65 -8.91 17.43
C GLY A 26 -11.42 -7.61 17.51
N GLN A 27 -10.80 -6.50 17.15
CA GLN A 27 -11.46 -5.20 17.16
C GLN A 27 -12.09 -4.93 15.79
N ARG A 28 -13.09 -4.04 15.79
CA ARG A 28 -13.67 -3.60 14.54
C ARG A 28 -12.94 -2.38 14.02
N TYR A 29 -12.99 -2.15 12.74
CA TYR A 29 -12.34 -1.01 12.13
C TYR A 29 -13.23 -0.41 11.06
N GLN A 30 -13.44 0.90 11.10
CA GLN A 30 -14.34 1.57 10.17
C GLN A 30 -13.52 2.31 9.10
N ILE A 31 -13.83 2.02 7.84
CA ILE A 31 -13.25 2.75 6.71
C ILE A 31 -14.42 3.37 5.96
N GLY A 32 -14.53 4.71 6.03
CA GLY A 32 -15.67 5.39 5.45
C GLY A 32 -16.95 4.94 6.12
N THR A 33 -17.89 4.44 5.35
CA THR A 33 -19.15 3.93 5.88
C THR A 33 -19.12 2.43 6.11
N ARG A 34 -18.00 1.79 5.81
CA ARG A 34 -17.89 0.34 5.90
C ARG A 34 -17.25 -0.05 7.23
N MET A 35 -17.91 -0.96 7.93
CA MET A 35 -17.38 -1.51 9.17
C MET A 35 -16.74 -2.85 8.87
N LEU A 36 -15.46 -2.98 9.20
CA LEU A 36 -14.70 -4.21 8.96
C LEU A 36 -14.59 -4.99 10.26
N THR A 37 -14.74 -6.29 10.16
CA THR A 37 -14.62 -7.20 11.29
C THR A 37 -13.67 -8.32 10.93
N ARG A 38 -13.48 -9.23 11.87
CA ARG A 38 -12.60 -10.37 11.65
C ARG A 38 -13.01 -11.21 10.45
N ALA A 39 -14.30 -11.24 10.14
CA ALA A 39 -14.78 -11.96 8.97
C ALA A 39 -14.26 -11.36 7.68
N ASP A 40 -13.85 -10.09 7.70
CA ASP A 40 -13.33 -9.41 6.51
C ASP A 40 -11.83 -9.52 6.37
N LEU A 41 -11.17 -10.27 7.24
CA LEU A 41 -9.70 -10.28 7.28
C LEU A 41 -9.08 -10.70 5.94
N LYS A 42 -9.67 -11.70 5.29
CA LYS A 42 -9.16 -12.14 3.99
C LYS A 42 -9.25 -11.02 2.97
N ALA A 43 -10.38 -10.34 2.92
CA ALA A 43 -10.56 -9.24 1.97
C ALA A 43 -9.60 -8.10 2.26
N VAL A 44 -9.38 -7.81 3.55
CA VAL A 44 -8.44 -6.76 3.93
C VAL A 44 -7.02 -7.11 3.48
N ARG A 45 -6.61 -8.36 3.66
CA ARG A 45 -5.29 -8.79 3.23
C ARG A 45 -5.13 -8.74 1.72
N GLU A 46 -6.19 -9.03 0.98
CA GLU A 46 -6.17 -8.90 -0.47
C GLU A 46 -5.96 -7.45 -0.88
N GLU A 47 -6.60 -6.51 -0.19
CA GLU A 47 -6.40 -5.10 -0.45
C GLU A 47 -4.97 -4.67 -0.13
N MET A 48 -4.40 -5.19 0.96
CA MET A 48 -3.02 -4.88 1.30
C MET A 48 -2.08 -5.33 0.19
N GLU A 49 -2.29 -6.54 -0.33
CA GLU A 49 -1.47 -7.04 -1.43
C GLU A 49 -1.64 -6.21 -2.67
N TYR A 50 -2.87 -5.82 -2.97
CA TYR A 50 -3.14 -4.99 -4.13
C TYR A 50 -2.38 -3.65 -4.02
N TRP A 51 -2.51 -2.98 -2.88
CA TRP A 51 -1.89 -1.66 -2.73
C TRP A 51 -0.37 -1.75 -2.63
N ALA A 52 0.14 -2.84 -2.05
CA ALA A 52 1.58 -3.06 -2.04
C ALA A 52 2.11 -3.22 -3.47
N GLY A 53 1.36 -3.93 -4.31
CA GLY A 53 1.72 -4.08 -5.71
C GLY A 53 1.68 -2.77 -6.47
N GLU A 54 0.64 -1.96 -6.22
CA GLU A 54 0.53 -0.66 -6.86
C GLU A 54 1.65 0.28 -6.39
N LEU A 55 2.01 0.21 -5.12
CA LEU A 55 3.11 1.01 -4.60
C LEU A 55 4.42 0.62 -5.28
N ALA A 56 4.66 -0.68 -5.44
CA ALA A 56 5.86 -1.14 -6.12
C ALA A 56 5.93 -0.64 -7.56
N LYS A 57 4.79 -0.63 -8.25
CA LYS A 57 4.73 -0.10 -9.61
C LYS A 57 5.04 1.40 -9.63
N ALA A 58 4.49 2.14 -8.69
CA ALA A 58 4.72 3.58 -8.63
C ALA A 58 6.18 3.88 -8.33
N GLU A 59 6.79 3.12 -7.44
CA GLU A 59 8.20 3.29 -7.12
C GLU A 59 9.10 2.94 -8.31
N ALA A 60 8.77 1.88 -9.03
CA ALA A 60 9.52 1.49 -10.20
C ALA A 60 9.44 2.56 -11.28
N GLU A 61 8.25 3.12 -11.47
CA GLU A 61 8.06 4.16 -12.45
C GLU A 61 8.81 5.44 -12.07
N GLU A 62 8.77 5.79 -10.78
CA GLU A 62 9.49 6.94 -10.28
C GLU A 62 11.00 6.78 -10.49
N THR A 63 11.52 5.61 -10.19
CA THR A 63 12.94 5.31 -10.40
C THR A 63 13.31 5.41 -11.86
N ARG A 64 12.48 4.87 -12.74
CA ARG A 64 12.74 4.88 -14.16
C ARG A 64 12.74 6.31 -14.73
N ASN A 65 11.83 7.14 -14.25
CA ASN A 65 11.72 8.52 -14.74
C ASN A 65 12.80 9.42 -14.18
N GLY A 66 13.19 9.17 -12.97
CA GLY A 66 14.18 10.00 -12.33
C GLY A 66 15.58 9.57 -12.60
N ARG A 67 15.70 8.61 -13.19
CA ARG A 67 16.76 8.15 -13.40
C ARG A 67 17.69 8.45 -13.92
N ASN A 68 17.33 8.53 -14.14
CA ASN A 68 18.06 8.78 -14.56
C ASN A 68 18.98 9.34 -13.75
N ARG A 69 18.91 9.58 -12.75
CA ARG A 69 19.65 10.00 -11.85
C ARG A 69 20.33 9.21 -10.90
N ILE A 70 20.27 8.78 -11.15
CA ILE A 70 20.67 8.06 -10.39
C ILE A 70 21.38 7.48 -10.14
N PHE A 71 21.50 7.29 -10.34
CA PHE A 71 21.80 6.58 -9.89
C PHE A 71 22.58 6.48 -9.34
N ARG A 72 22.62 6.54 -9.29
CA ARG A 72 23.05 6.37 -8.58
C ARG A 72 23.42 6.03 -7.86
N PHE A 73 23.15 5.82 -7.77
CA PHE A 73 23.19 5.39 -6.95
C PHE A 73 23.56 4.94 -6.41
N ILE A 74 23.63 4.78 -6.63
CA ILE A 74 23.68 4.20 -5.99
C ILE A 74 24.06 3.80 -5.34
N PRO A 75 24.15 3.53 -5.17
CA PRO A 75 24.30 2.98 -4.37
C PRO A 75 24.79 2.73 -3.75
N LEU A 76 24.88 2.56 -3.65
CA LEU A 76 25.21 2.31 -3.05
C LEU A 76 25.47 2.11 -2.57
N GLY A 77 25.49 1.93 -2.56
CA GLY A 77 25.58 1.65 -2.16
C GLY A 77 25.66 1.59 -1.90
#